data_a32c91686c42362857050a9efb5bf0e4
#
_entry.id   a32c91686c42362857050a9efb5bf0e4
#
_cell.length_a   1.000
_cell.length_b   1.000
_cell.length_c   1.000
_cell.angle_alpha   90.00
_cell.angle_beta   90.00
_cell.angle_gamma   90.00
#
_symmetry.space_group_name_H-M   'P 1'
#
loop_
_entity.id
_entity.type
_entity.pdbx_description
1 polymer ?
#
loop_
_entity_poly.entity_id
_entity_poly.type
_entity_poly.pdbx_seq_one_letter_code
_entity_poly.pdbx_strand_id
1 'polypeptide(L)'
;MVNCHDKRWLCIELPAIEYREAWNLQSNLVAARKDKIIDTDIILLLEHPPVFTLGRRGGLKNLTVSPDFLEKAGIPVIHVERGGNITFHGPGQLVVYPIIDLRLVRMRVIDYVQSLEEVMIRAAADWGIKAERNPINRGVWVDNNKLGSIGIAIRRGICFHGIAFNVNLSLKPFGWINPCGLQDIGITSMEKELSRKVSMNQVRETVKSHIEAVFGVELIMTSLKELKIDKLVKSPHTLSFRAKREIFSV
;
A
#
# COMPACT_ATOMS: atom_id res chain seq x y z
N MET A 1 -4.31 -22.56 29.13
CA MET A 1 -4.40 -21.09 29.15
C MET A 1 -3.51 -20.61 28.03
N VAL A 2 -4.11 -20.17 26.91
CA VAL A 2 -3.36 -19.62 25.78
C VAL A 2 -2.90 -18.23 26.22
N ASN A 3 -1.58 -18.03 26.35
CA ASN A 3 -1.00 -16.72 26.55
C ASN A 3 -1.58 -15.78 25.50
N CYS A 4 -2.37 -14.83 25.94
CA CYS A 4 -2.77 -13.68 25.14
C CYS A 4 -1.47 -12.89 24.91
N HIS A 5 -0.72 -13.24 23.85
CA HIS A 5 0.39 -12.42 23.43
C HIS A 5 -0.20 -11.04 23.16
N ASP A 6 0.33 -10.09 23.87
CA ASP A 6 0.06 -8.67 23.76
C ASP A 6 -0.01 -8.32 22.27
N LYS A 7 -1.23 -8.25 21.73
CA LYS A 7 -1.47 -8.02 20.30
C LYS A 7 -1.28 -6.54 19.98
N ARG A 8 -0.10 -6.02 20.29
CA ARG A 8 0.29 -4.64 19.97
C ARG A 8 1.09 -4.61 18.69
N TRP A 9 0.73 -3.74 17.78
CA TRP A 9 1.48 -3.41 16.59
C TRP A 9 1.97 -1.97 16.66
N LEU A 10 3.16 -1.71 16.14
CA LEU A 10 3.68 -0.36 16.03
C LEU A 10 3.04 0.35 14.83
N CYS A 11 2.66 1.59 15.03
CA CYS A 11 2.10 2.43 13.99
C CYS A 11 2.96 3.67 13.79
N ILE A 12 3.42 3.88 12.54
CA ILE A 12 4.27 5.01 12.17
C ILE A 12 3.57 5.78 11.07
N GLU A 13 3.26 7.03 11.36
CA GLU A 13 2.80 7.97 10.35
C GLU A 13 3.98 8.71 9.75
N LEU A 14 4.06 8.71 8.44
CA LEU A 14 5.10 9.38 7.69
C LEU A 14 4.50 10.53 6.87
N PRO A 15 5.26 11.59 6.61
CA PRO A 15 4.88 12.57 5.61
C PRO A 15 4.81 11.92 4.22
N ALA A 16 4.47 12.69 3.21
CA ALA A 16 4.62 12.24 1.84
C ALA A 16 6.11 11.96 1.55
N ILE A 17 6.42 10.74 1.10
CA ILE A 17 7.79 10.31 0.80
C ILE A 17 7.88 9.63 -0.57
N GLU A 18 9.04 9.71 -1.19
CA GLU A 18 9.32 9.07 -2.48
C GLU A 18 9.11 7.55 -2.39
N TYR A 19 8.56 6.97 -3.47
CA TYR A 19 8.23 5.55 -3.48
C TYR A 19 9.44 4.65 -3.23
N ARG A 20 10.59 4.97 -3.81
CA ARG A 20 11.83 4.19 -3.61
C ARG A 20 12.31 4.24 -2.17
N GLU A 21 12.16 5.37 -1.51
CA GLU A 21 12.52 5.55 -0.11
C GLU A 21 11.61 4.71 0.79
N ALA A 22 10.30 4.76 0.59
CA ALA A 22 9.34 3.92 1.31
C ALA A 22 9.58 2.43 1.04
N TRP A 23 9.92 2.05 -0.17
CA TRP A 23 10.23 0.66 -0.53
C TRP A 23 11.51 0.17 0.16
N ASN A 24 12.56 0.99 0.20
CA ASN A 24 13.78 0.67 0.94
C ASN A 24 13.50 0.54 2.44
N LEU A 25 12.71 1.45 3.02
CA LEU A 25 12.28 1.39 4.42
C LEU A 25 11.56 0.06 4.71
N GLN A 26 10.57 -0.32 3.90
CA GLN A 26 9.88 -1.59 4.04
C GLN A 26 10.84 -2.79 3.99
N SER A 27 11.79 -2.78 3.04
CA SER A 27 12.78 -3.85 2.91
C SER A 27 13.65 -3.99 4.17
N ASN A 28 14.06 -2.87 4.76
CA ASN A 28 14.82 -2.85 6.01
C ASN A 28 13.99 -3.35 7.20
N LEU A 29 12.73 -2.94 7.28
CA LEU A 29 11.81 -3.42 8.32
C LEU A 29 11.54 -4.93 8.20
N VAL A 30 11.35 -5.44 6.99
CA VAL A 30 11.22 -6.88 6.72
C VAL A 30 12.48 -7.63 7.17
N ALA A 31 13.67 -7.09 6.90
CA ALA A 31 14.93 -7.68 7.36
C ALA A 31 15.02 -7.68 8.88
N ALA A 32 14.74 -6.54 9.52
CA ALA A 32 14.77 -6.40 10.98
C ALA A 32 13.77 -7.34 11.68
N ARG A 33 12.57 -7.48 11.09
CA ARG A 33 11.56 -8.44 11.57
C ARG A 33 12.04 -9.89 11.45
N LYS A 34 12.60 -10.24 10.28
CA LYS A 34 13.16 -11.57 10.02
C LYS A 34 14.27 -11.91 11.00
N ASP A 35 15.18 -10.99 11.24
CA ASP A 35 16.36 -11.20 12.08
C ASP A 35 16.05 -10.98 13.59
N LYS A 36 14.77 -10.77 13.94
CA LYS A 36 14.24 -10.56 15.29
C LYS A 36 14.87 -9.36 16.01
N ILE A 37 15.36 -8.36 15.25
CA ILE A 37 15.79 -7.07 15.79
C ILE A 37 14.55 -6.27 16.24
N ILE A 38 13.45 -6.43 15.51
CA ILE A 38 12.12 -5.96 15.89
C ILE A 38 11.24 -7.20 16.03
N ASP A 39 10.63 -7.39 17.18
CA ASP A 39 9.83 -8.58 17.52
C ASP A 39 8.33 -8.38 17.36
N THR A 40 7.89 -7.16 17.03
CA THR A 40 6.47 -6.81 16.81
C THR A 40 6.20 -6.38 15.38
N ASP A 41 4.96 -6.49 14.94
CA ASP A 41 4.51 -6.10 13.60
C ASP A 41 4.34 -4.57 13.52
N ILE A 42 4.45 -4.03 12.31
CA ILE A 42 4.53 -2.58 12.08
C ILE A 42 3.56 -2.19 10.98
N ILE A 43 2.89 -1.06 11.17
CA ILE A 43 2.07 -0.40 10.16
C ILE A 43 2.71 0.94 9.79
N LEU A 44 2.91 1.19 8.50
CA LEU A 44 3.29 2.50 7.99
C LEU A 44 2.07 3.14 7.32
N LEU A 45 1.75 4.38 7.68
CA LEU A 45 0.75 5.21 6.99
C LEU A 45 1.45 6.39 6.33
N LEU A 46 1.20 6.62 5.05
CA LEU A 46 1.87 7.67 4.29
C LEU A 46 1.09 8.06 3.02
N GLU A 47 1.62 9.01 2.30
CA GLU A 47 1.26 9.35 0.92
C GLU A 47 2.52 9.32 0.05
N HIS A 48 2.35 9.22 -1.26
CA HIS A 48 3.45 9.33 -2.23
C HIS A 48 3.29 10.55 -3.13
N PRO A 49 4.39 11.16 -3.59
CA PRO A 49 4.38 11.94 -4.83
C PRO A 49 3.87 11.10 -6.00
N PRO A 50 3.48 11.75 -7.13
CA PRO A 50 2.98 11.03 -8.30
C PRO A 50 3.98 9.97 -8.79
N VAL A 51 3.52 8.71 -8.89
CA VAL A 51 4.32 7.57 -9.35
C VAL A 51 3.45 6.46 -9.90
N PHE A 52 3.88 5.82 -11.00
CA PHE A 52 3.33 4.55 -11.45
C PHE A 52 4.17 3.39 -10.92
N THR A 53 3.52 2.35 -10.42
CA THR A 53 4.21 1.13 -10.01
C THR A 53 3.73 -0.06 -10.82
N LEU A 54 4.67 -0.85 -11.33
CA LEU A 54 4.43 -2.09 -12.05
C LEU A 54 4.64 -3.25 -11.09
N GLY A 55 3.59 -3.95 -10.73
CA GLY A 55 3.67 -5.17 -9.94
C GLY A 55 4.15 -6.35 -10.78
N ARG A 56 4.19 -7.54 -10.16
CA ARG A 56 4.73 -8.79 -10.79
C ARG A 56 4.06 -9.19 -12.11
N ARG A 57 2.82 -8.79 -12.34
CA ARG A 57 2.08 -9.03 -13.59
C ARG A 57 2.00 -7.77 -14.46
N GLY A 58 2.64 -6.69 -14.03
CA GLY A 58 2.63 -5.41 -14.73
C GLY A 58 3.67 -5.35 -15.84
N GLY A 59 3.36 -4.64 -16.90
CA GLY A 59 4.26 -4.36 -18.01
C GLY A 59 3.98 -2.99 -18.62
N LEU A 60 4.98 -2.41 -19.29
CA LEU A 60 4.86 -1.09 -19.94
C LEU A 60 3.75 -1.04 -20.99
N LYS A 61 3.36 -2.18 -21.57
CA LYS A 61 2.21 -2.30 -22.48
C LYS A 61 0.87 -1.87 -21.88
N ASN A 62 0.81 -1.74 -20.57
CA ASN A 62 -0.37 -1.25 -19.86
C ASN A 62 -0.36 0.28 -19.66
N LEU A 63 0.68 0.97 -20.12
CA LEU A 63 0.68 2.43 -20.28
C LEU A 63 -0.01 2.78 -21.60
N THR A 64 -0.92 3.75 -21.57
CA THR A 64 -1.63 4.28 -22.75
C THR A 64 -0.99 5.59 -23.24
N VAL A 65 0.01 6.09 -22.52
CA VAL A 65 0.78 7.29 -22.85
C VAL A 65 2.25 6.93 -23.09
N SER A 66 2.96 7.77 -23.82
CA SER A 66 4.39 7.54 -24.13
C SER A 66 5.27 7.75 -22.89
N PRO A 67 6.45 7.11 -22.83
CA PRO A 67 7.45 7.38 -21.82
C PRO A 67 7.86 8.87 -21.75
N ASP A 68 8.01 9.53 -22.90
CA ASP A 68 8.35 10.96 -22.99
C ASP A 68 7.29 11.85 -22.35
N PHE A 69 6.00 11.46 -22.45
CA PHE A 69 4.93 12.17 -21.76
C PHE A 69 5.10 12.10 -20.25
N LEU A 70 5.39 10.90 -19.72
CA LEU A 70 5.59 10.70 -18.28
C LEU A 70 6.85 11.39 -17.77
N GLU A 71 7.93 11.39 -18.55
CA GLU A 71 9.16 12.10 -18.22
C GLU A 71 8.91 13.63 -18.13
N LYS A 72 8.23 14.21 -19.13
CA LYS A 72 7.82 15.63 -19.11
C LYS A 72 6.88 15.97 -17.95
N ALA A 73 6.03 15.02 -17.55
CA ALA A 73 5.15 15.17 -16.40
C ALA A 73 5.87 14.95 -15.05
N GLY A 74 7.13 14.52 -15.06
CA GLY A 74 7.92 14.23 -13.85
C GLY A 74 7.39 13.01 -13.07
N ILE A 75 6.71 12.07 -13.73
CA ILE A 75 6.09 10.92 -13.07
C ILE A 75 6.87 9.65 -13.37
N PRO A 76 7.63 9.12 -12.40
CA PRO A 76 8.41 7.91 -12.60
C PRO A 76 7.54 6.65 -12.71
N VAL A 77 8.08 5.65 -13.42
CA VAL A 77 7.54 4.29 -13.47
C VAL A 77 8.52 3.34 -12.80
N ILE A 78 8.05 2.60 -11.78
CA ILE A 78 8.91 1.76 -10.93
C ILE A 78 8.41 0.32 -10.95
N HIS A 79 9.27 -0.64 -11.29
CA HIS A 79 8.99 -2.07 -11.15
C HIS A 79 9.20 -2.53 -9.72
N VAL A 80 8.23 -3.28 -9.18
CA VAL A 80 8.22 -3.73 -7.79
C VAL A 80 7.66 -5.15 -7.67
N GLU A 81 7.96 -5.84 -6.57
CA GLU A 81 7.58 -7.22 -6.34
C GLU A 81 6.15 -7.42 -5.82
N ARG A 82 5.37 -6.36 -5.58
CA ARG A 82 3.97 -6.55 -5.15
C ARG A 82 3.14 -7.32 -6.16
N GLY A 83 2.11 -7.98 -5.68
CA GLY A 83 1.09 -8.56 -6.55
C GLY A 83 0.37 -7.50 -7.40
N GLY A 84 -0.33 -7.97 -8.42
CA GLY A 84 -1.11 -7.11 -9.32
C GLY A 84 -0.31 -6.60 -10.52
N ASN A 85 -0.95 -5.69 -11.24
CA ASN A 85 -0.47 -5.08 -12.48
C ASN A 85 0.04 -3.65 -12.21
N ILE A 86 -0.16 -2.73 -13.15
CA ILE A 86 0.15 -1.32 -13.00
C ILE A 86 -0.87 -0.63 -12.09
N THR A 87 -0.43 0.34 -11.29
CA THR A 87 -1.28 1.28 -10.56
C THR A 87 -0.59 2.62 -10.44
N PHE A 88 -1.35 3.62 -10.02
CA PHE A 88 -0.89 4.97 -9.74
C PHE A 88 -0.96 5.26 -8.24
N HIS A 89 0.04 5.99 -7.74
CA HIS A 89 0.03 6.61 -6.43
C HIS A 89 0.27 8.10 -6.57
N GLY A 90 -0.33 8.90 -5.68
CA GLY A 90 -0.18 10.35 -5.69
C GLY A 90 -0.81 11.01 -4.47
N PRO A 91 -0.64 12.34 -4.32
CA PRO A 91 -1.22 13.10 -3.21
C PRO A 91 -2.73 12.92 -3.12
N GLY A 92 -3.22 12.78 -1.89
CA GLY A 92 -4.64 12.49 -1.62
C GLY A 92 -4.99 11.00 -1.64
N GLN A 93 -4.01 10.10 -1.80
CA GLN A 93 -4.19 8.66 -1.64
C GLN A 93 -3.55 8.22 -0.32
N LEU A 94 -4.34 7.68 0.60
CA LEU A 94 -3.79 7.07 1.81
C LEU A 94 -3.20 5.71 1.48
N VAL A 95 -1.90 5.57 1.71
CA VAL A 95 -1.17 4.32 1.54
C VAL A 95 -0.86 3.73 2.91
N VAL A 96 -1.17 2.44 3.09
CA VAL A 96 -0.86 1.69 4.30
C VAL A 96 0.00 0.49 3.95
N TYR A 97 1.19 0.42 4.55
CA TYR A 97 2.12 -0.69 4.40
C TYR A 97 2.26 -1.48 5.71
N PRO A 98 1.50 -2.56 5.87
CA PRO A 98 1.68 -3.44 7.02
C PRO A 98 2.88 -4.37 6.80
N ILE A 99 3.80 -4.40 7.77
CA ILE A 99 4.94 -5.31 7.83
C ILE A 99 4.61 -6.37 8.89
N ILE A 100 4.00 -7.47 8.46
CA ILE A 100 3.36 -8.45 9.36
C ILE A 100 3.90 -9.85 9.10
N ASP A 101 4.31 -10.53 10.16
CA ASP A 101 4.64 -11.96 10.07
C ASP A 101 3.36 -12.82 10.14
N LEU A 102 2.89 -13.25 8.96
CA LEU A 102 1.65 -14.02 8.82
C LEU A 102 1.68 -15.36 9.58
N ARG A 103 2.86 -15.89 9.89
CA ARG A 103 3.03 -17.13 10.67
C ARG A 103 2.71 -16.89 12.13
N LEU A 104 3.11 -15.73 12.68
CA LEU A 104 2.87 -15.37 14.08
C LEU A 104 1.40 -15.00 14.30
N VAL A 105 0.80 -14.25 13.39
CA VAL A 105 -0.63 -13.95 13.45
C VAL A 105 -1.52 -15.13 13.02
N ARG A 106 -0.93 -16.23 12.54
CA ARG A 106 -1.61 -17.46 12.10
C ARG A 106 -2.68 -17.20 11.05
N MET A 107 -2.42 -16.30 10.12
CA MET A 107 -3.35 -15.96 9.03
C MET A 107 -2.88 -16.55 7.70
N ARG A 108 -3.81 -17.11 6.94
CA ARG A 108 -3.58 -17.43 5.53
C ARG A 108 -3.54 -16.13 4.73
N VAL A 109 -2.80 -16.14 3.63
CA VAL A 109 -2.68 -14.97 2.74
C VAL A 109 -4.04 -14.44 2.28
N ILE A 110 -4.97 -15.35 1.98
CA ILE A 110 -6.31 -14.98 1.53
C ILE A 110 -7.10 -14.24 2.62
N ASP A 111 -7.03 -14.73 3.86
CA ASP A 111 -7.74 -14.15 5.00
C ASP A 111 -7.13 -12.76 5.33
N TYR A 112 -5.81 -12.63 5.23
CA TYR A 112 -5.11 -11.36 5.39
C TYR A 112 -5.54 -10.32 4.35
N VAL A 113 -5.61 -10.70 3.08
CA VAL A 113 -6.08 -9.81 2.01
C VAL A 113 -7.54 -9.40 2.26
N GLN A 114 -8.40 -10.35 2.67
CA GLN A 114 -9.80 -10.05 3.01
C GLN A 114 -9.92 -9.12 4.22
N SER A 115 -9.03 -9.23 5.21
CA SER A 115 -8.97 -8.31 6.35
C SER A 115 -8.57 -6.91 5.92
N LEU A 116 -7.63 -6.76 5.00
CA LEU A 116 -7.27 -5.46 4.43
C LEU A 116 -8.42 -4.83 3.61
N GLU A 117 -9.18 -5.65 2.87
CA GLU A 117 -10.42 -5.19 2.21
C GLU A 117 -11.43 -4.72 3.24
N GLU A 118 -11.63 -5.49 4.32
CA GLU A 118 -12.57 -5.17 5.39
C GLU A 118 -12.25 -3.84 6.07
N VAL A 119 -10.97 -3.56 6.34
CA VAL A 119 -10.53 -2.26 6.88
C VAL A 119 -10.99 -1.11 5.99
N MET A 120 -10.77 -1.19 4.67
CA MET A 120 -11.17 -0.14 3.75
C MET A 120 -12.70 -0.03 3.60
N ILE A 121 -13.42 -1.16 3.61
CA ILE A 121 -14.89 -1.18 3.53
C ILE A 121 -15.50 -0.48 4.74
N ARG A 122 -15.04 -0.83 5.95
CA ARG A 122 -15.53 -0.18 7.18
C ARG A 122 -15.15 1.30 7.22
N ALA A 123 -13.92 1.62 6.84
CA ALA A 123 -13.50 3.02 6.77
C ALA A 123 -14.34 3.83 5.77
N ALA A 124 -14.73 3.28 4.63
CA ALA A 124 -15.63 3.93 3.69
C ALA A 124 -17.06 4.07 4.27
N ALA A 125 -17.54 3.05 4.98
CA ALA A 125 -18.88 3.04 5.58
C ALA A 125 -19.07 4.12 6.65
N ASP A 126 -18.03 4.44 7.44
CA ASP A 126 -18.07 5.53 8.43
C ASP A 126 -18.33 6.90 7.78
N TRP A 127 -18.05 7.03 6.50
CA TRP A 127 -18.33 8.22 5.69
C TRP A 127 -19.62 8.09 4.86
N GLY A 128 -20.40 7.01 5.06
CA GLY A 128 -21.63 6.76 4.31
C GLY A 128 -21.42 6.22 2.90
N ILE A 129 -20.18 5.79 2.55
CA ILE A 129 -19.89 5.21 1.24
C ILE A 129 -20.12 3.69 1.32
N LYS A 130 -21.04 3.17 0.53
CA LYS A 130 -21.31 1.74 0.42
C LYS A 130 -20.28 1.08 -0.48
N ALA A 131 -19.20 0.61 0.11
CA ALA A 131 -18.13 -0.07 -0.61
C ALA A 131 -18.18 -1.58 -0.37
N GLU A 132 -17.75 -2.36 -1.36
CA GLU A 132 -17.80 -3.83 -1.33
C GLU A 132 -16.58 -4.49 -1.95
N ARG A 133 -16.45 -5.80 -1.75
CA ARG A 133 -15.46 -6.64 -2.44
C ARG A 133 -15.92 -6.98 -3.84
N ASN A 134 -14.96 -7.09 -4.76
CA ASN A 134 -15.23 -7.61 -6.09
C ASN A 134 -14.65 -9.03 -6.20
N PRO A 135 -15.41 -10.05 -6.63
CA PRO A 135 -14.95 -11.43 -6.68
C PRO A 135 -13.84 -11.67 -7.72
N ILE A 136 -13.79 -10.85 -8.76
CA ILE A 136 -12.87 -11.03 -9.89
C ILE A 136 -11.56 -10.25 -9.64
N ASN A 137 -11.65 -9.05 -9.04
CA ASN A 137 -10.52 -8.14 -8.92
C ASN A 137 -10.38 -7.63 -7.48
N ARG A 138 -9.33 -8.07 -6.78
CA ARG A 138 -9.06 -7.70 -5.40
C ARG A 138 -8.99 -6.18 -5.20
N GLY A 139 -9.46 -5.75 -4.02
CA GLY A 139 -9.59 -4.36 -3.63
C GLY A 139 -11.02 -4.02 -3.23
N VAL A 140 -11.31 -2.74 -3.06
CA VAL A 140 -12.59 -2.25 -2.58
C VAL A 140 -13.25 -1.38 -3.64
N TRP A 141 -14.56 -1.55 -3.84
CA TRP A 141 -15.29 -1.03 -4.97
C TRP A 141 -16.57 -0.33 -4.52
N VAL A 142 -16.96 0.68 -5.26
CA VAL A 142 -18.29 1.29 -5.24
C VAL A 142 -18.87 1.06 -6.63
N ASP A 143 -19.89 0.23 -6.75
CA ASP A 143 -20.39 -0.28 -8.02
C ASP A 143 -19.24 -0.86 -8.87
N ASN A 144 -19.07 -0.37 -10.11
CA ASN A 144 -17.99 -0.79 -11.00
C ASN A 144 -16.72 0.06 -10.87
N ASN A 145 -16.61 0.94 -9.85
CA ASN A 145 -15.50 1.85 -9.69
C ASN A 145 -14.62 1.44 -8.50
N LYS A 146 -13.32 1.28 -8.74
CA LYS A 146 -12.37 0.90 -7.69
C LYS A 146 -12.04 2.09 -6.79
N LEU A 147 -12.37 1.96 -5.52
CA LEU A 147 -12.09 2.93 -4.46
C LEU A 147 -10.74 2.67 -3.78
N GLY A 148 -10.38 1.40 -3.63
CA GLY A 148 -9.14 1.00 -2.97
C GLY A 148 -8.47 -0.18 -3.64
N SER A 149 -7.14 -0.13 -3.73
CA SER A 149 -6.31 -1.17 -4.33
C SER A 149 -5.53 -1.94 -3.27
N ILE A 150 -5.27 -3.23 -3.53
CA ILE A 150 -4.41 -4.08 -2.70
C ILE A 150 -3.32 -4.68 -3.58
N GLY A 151 -2.10 -4.57 -3.09
CA GLY A 151 -0.96 -5.22 -3.70
C GLY A 151 0.07 -5.56 -2.64
N ILE A 152 0.19 -6.82 -2.27
CA ILE A 152 1.13 -7.30 -1.24
C ILE A 152 2.26 -8.11 -1.85
N ALA A 153 3.37 -8.21 -1.12
CA ALA A 153 4.43 -9.18 -1.34
C ALA A 153 4.73 -9.91 -0.02
N ILE A 154 5.29 -11.11 -0.13
CA ILE A 154 5.65 -11.92 1.04
C ILE A 154 7.08 -12.38 0.88
N ARG A 155 7.89 -12.14 1.89
CA ARG A 155 9.27 -12.60 1.97
C ARG A 155 9.49 -13.35 3.28
N ARG A 156 9.75 -14.65 3.18
CA ARG A 156 9.96 -15.55 4.34
C ARG A 156 8.85 -15.48 5.39
N GLY A 157 7.59 -15.40 4.95
CA GLY A 157 6.41 -15.33 5.83
C GLY A 157 6.03 -13.92 6.27
N ILE A 158 6.87 -12.92 6.04
CA ILE A 158 6.60 -11.52 6.38
C ILE A 158 5.98 -10.84 5.17
N CYS A 159 4.79 -10.27 5.37
CA CYS A 159 4.06 -9.50 4.38
C CYS A 159 4.53 -8.05 4.37
N PHE A 160 4.54 -7.41 3.21
CA PHE A 160 4.85 -5.99 3.02
C PHE A 160 4.18 -5.46 1.75
N HIS A 161 4.36 -4.17 1.40
CA HIS A 161 3.38 -3.41 0.62
C HIS A 161 2.02 -3.45 1.32
N GLY A 162 0.90 -3.22 0.62
CA GLY A 162 -0.39 -3.23 1.32
C GLY A 162 -1.52 -2.64 0.50
N ILE A 163 -2.14 -1.59 1.01
CA ILE A 163 -3.32 -0.96 0.43
C ILE A 163 -3.04 0.47 -0.01
N ALA A 164 -3.81 0.91 -1.00
CA ALA A 164 -3.86 2.28 -1.48
C ALA A 164 -5.33 2.70 -1.58
N PHE A 165 -5.75 3.61 -0.71
CA PHE A 165 -7.13 4.06 -0.54
C PHE A 165 -7.29 5.45 -1.14
N ASN A 166 -8.12 5.59 -2.16
CA ASN A 166 -8.30 6.85 -2.89
C ASN A 166 -9.20 7.78 -2.07
N VAL A 167 -8.62 8.76 -1.39
CA VAL A 167 -9.38 9.73 -0.57
C VAL A 167 -9.69 10.99 -1.39
N ASN A 168 -8.69 11.84 -1.66
CA ASN A 168 -8.82 13.07 -2.46
C ASN A 168 -7.90 13.04 -3.69
N LEU A 169 -7.55 11.87 -4.15
CA LEU A 169 -6.60 11.66 -5.24
C LEU A 169 -7.16 12.15 -6.57
N SER A 170 -6.33 12.84 -7.36
CA SER A 170 -6.66 13.09 -8.77
C SER A 170 -6.75 11.78 -9.53
N LEU A 171 -7.91 11.51 -10.14
CA LEU A 171 -8.15 10.28 -10.89
C LEU A 171 -7.64 10.34 -12.34
N LYS A 172 -7.21 11.52 -12.83
CA LYS A 172 -6.72 11.71 -14.20
C LYS A 172 -5.60 10.74 -14.60
N PRO A 173 -4.58 10.47 -13.78
CA PRO A 173 -3.49 9.57 -14.16
C PRO A 173 -3.93 8.11 -14.36
N PHE A 174 -5.05 7.68 -13.80
CA PHE A 174 -5.58 6.34 -14.09
C PHE A 174 -6.05 6.18 -15.52
N GLY A 175 -6.40 7.28 -16.22
CA GLY A 175 -6.69 7.27 -17.65
C GLY A 175 -5.45 7.04 -18.53
N TRP A 176 -4.24 7.08 -17.97
CA TRP A 176 -2.98 6.83 -18.67
C TRP A 176 -2.51 5.38 -18.53
N ILE A 177 -3.30 4.53 -17.91
CA ILE A 177 -3.00 3.12 -17.72
C ILE A 177 -4.21 2.24 -17.99
N ASN A 178 -3.96 1.00 -18.42
CA ASN A 178 -4.94 -0.08 -18.45
C ASN A 178 -4.72 -0.98 -17.23
N PRO A 179 -5.35 -0.70 -16.09
CA PRO A 179 -5.19 -1.53 -14.91
C PRO A 179 -5.84 -2.89 -15.18
N CYS A 180 -5.04 -3.96 -15.09
CA CYS A 180 -5.50 -5.35 -15.20
C CYS A 180 -5.99 -5.84 -16.57
N GLY A 181 -5.89 -5.06 -17.64
CA GLY A 181 -6.37 -5.47 -18.98
C GLY A 181 -7.90 -5.68 -19.07
N LEU A 182 -8.65 -5.21 -18.09
CA LEU A 182 -10.09 -5.22 -18.06
C LEU A 182 -10.58 -3.91 -18.68
N GLN A 183 -11.40 -4.01 -19.72
CA GLN A 183 -12.15 -2.89 -20.29
C GLN A 183 -13.31 -2.58 -19.33
N ASP A 184 -13.69 -1.30 -19.22
CA ASP A 184 -14.85 -0.80 -18.45
C ASP A 184 -14.72 -0.81 -16.91
N ILE A 185 -13.51 -0.83 -16.36
CA ILE A 185 -13.29 -0.61 -14.92
C ILE A 185 -13.05 0.87 -14.66
N GLY A 186 -13.95 1.48 -13.91
CA GLY A 186 -13.80 2.82 -13.40
C GLY A 186 -12.91 2.88 -12.15
N ILE A 187 -12.44 4.08 -11.86
CA ILE A 187 -11.75 4.41 -10.59
C ILE A 187 -12.54 5.53 -9.92
N THR A 188 -12.67 5.42 -8.61
CA THR A 188 -13.31 6.45 -7.80
C THR A 188 -12.45 6.82 -6.59
N SER A 189 -12.89 7.83 -5.84
CA SER A 189 -12.29 8.29 -4.59
C SER A 189 -13.38 8.71 -3.62
N MET A 190 -13.06 8.82 -2.33
CA MET A 190 -14.02 9.30 -1.33
C MET A 190 -14.50 10.72 -1.67
N GLU A 191 -13.63 11.61 -2.16
CA GLU A 191 -13.99 12.95 -2.61
C GLU A 191 -15.04 12.91 -3.71
N LYS A 192 -14.88 12.02 -4.69
CA LYS A 192 -15.81 11.86 -5.81
C LYS A 192 -17.17 11.32 -5.33
N GLU A 193 -17.19 10.28 -4.50
CA GLU A 193 -18.41 9.66 -3.99
C GLU A 193 -19.21 10.63 -3.10
N LEU A 194 -18.51 11.45 -2.31
CA LEU A 194 -19.13 12.40 -1.37
C LEU A 194 -19.36 13.79 -1.99
N SER A 195 -18.87 14.04 -3.21
CA SER A 195 -18.88 15.36 -3.87
C SER A 195 -18.25 16.48 -3.03
N ARG A 196 -17.32 16.15 -2.15
CA ARG A 196 -16.57 17.09 -1.30
C ARG A 196 -15.25 16.50 -0.85
N LYS A 197 -14.28 17.37 -0.57
CA LYS A 197 -13.01 16.95 0.04
C LYS A 197 -13.20 16.37 1.44
N VAL A 198 -12.36 15.43 1.75
CA VAL A 198 -12.35 14.70 3.03
C VAL A 198 -11.05 15.00 3.76
N SER A 199 -11.09 15.15 5.07
CA SER A 199 -9.89 15.33 5.89
C SER A 199 -9.05 14.06 5.89
N MET A 200 -7.83 14.12 5.34
CA MET A 200 -6.88 13.00 5.34
C MET A 200 -6.56 12.52 6.76
N ASN A 201 -6.44 13.46 7.72
CA ASN A 201 -6.17 13.08 9.11
C ASN A 201 -7.32 12.27 9.70
N GLN A 202 -8.58 12.69 9.47
CA GLN A 202 -9.73 11.92 9.94
C GLN A 202 -9.79 10.53 9.30
N VAL A 203 -9.48 10.42 7.99
CA VAL A 203 -9.43 9.11 7.32
C VAL A 203 -8.31 8.23 7.89
N ARG A 204 -7.15 8.80 8.23
CA ARG A 204 -6.05 8.06 8.90
C ARG A 204 -6.52 7.49 10.24
N GLU A 205 -7.18 8.31 11.09
CA GLU A 205 -7.72 7.85 12.37
C GLU A 205 -8.76 6.74 12.19
N THR A 206 -9.70 6.91 11.24
CA THR A 206 -10.71 5.91 10.90
C THR A 206 -10.05 4.59 10.46
N VAL A 207 -9.06 4.64 9.56
CA VAL A 207 -8.34 3.45 9.08
C VAL A 207 -7.58 2.77 10.22
N LYS A 208 -6.92 3.52 11.11
CA LYS A 208 -6.24 2.95 12.29
C LYS A 208 -7.21 2.20 13.20
N SER A 209 -8.34 2.82 13.55
CA SER A 209 -9.37 2.20 14.37
C SER A 209 -9.90 0.89 13.74
N HIS A 210 -10.12 0.88 12.43
CA HIS A 210 -10.55 -0.35 11.76
C HIS A 210 -9.45 -1.40 11.63
N ILE A 211 -8.17 -1.01 11.55
CA ILE A 211 -7.05 -1.98 11.65
C ILE A 211 -7.11 -2.66 13.02
N GLU A 212 -7.23 -1.89 14.11
CA GLU A 212 -7.35 -2.43 15.46
C GLU A 212 -8.53 -3.40 15.59
N ALA A 213 -9.70 -2.99 15.12
CA ALA A 213 -10.92 -3.77 15.22
C ALA A 213 -10.89 -5.05 14.38
N VAL A 214 -10.38 -4.99 13.16
CA VAL A 214 -10.37 -6.13 12.22
C VAL A 214 -9.29 -7.15 12.58
N PHE A 215 -8.12 -6.69 13.00
CA PHE A 215 -7.00 -7.59 13.36
C PHE A 215 -7.00 -7.96 14.85
N GLY A 216 -7.82 -7.29 15.67
CA GLY A 216 -7.88 -7.51 17.12
C GLY A 216 -6.57 -7.14 17.81
N VAL A 217 -5.99 -6.00 17.47
CA VAL A 217 -4.71 -5.49 17.95
C VAL A 217 -4.86 -4.09 18.50
N GLU A 218 -3.90 -3.64 19.29
CA GLU A 218 -3.73 -2.25 19.71
C GLU A 218 -2.59 -1.62 18.89
N LEU A 219 -2.80 -0.43 18.33
CA LEU A 219 -1.79 0.31 17.60
C LEU A 219 -1.04 1.27 18.53
N ILE A 220 0.24 1.01 18.72
CA ILE A 220 1.13 1.87 19.50
C ILE A 220 1.82 2.85 18.57
N MET A 221 1.47 4.13 18.69
CA MET A 221 2.08 5.20 17.91
C MET A 221 3.56 5.33 18.28
N THR A 222 4.42 5.36 17.27
CA THR A 222 5.86 5.50 17.42
C THR A 222 6.48 6.21 16.21
N SER A 223 7.77 6.44 16.24
CA SER A 223 8.54 7.05 15.16
C SER A 223 9.73 6.18 14.73
N LEU A 224 10.22 6.38 13.50
CA LEU A 224 11.44 5.71 13.01
C LEU A 224 12.63 5.97 13.93
N LYS A 225 12.71 7.17 14.52
CA LYS A 225 13.78 7.57 15.44
C LYS A 225 13.73 6.75 16.73
N GLU A 226 12.55 6.56 17.31
CA GLU A 226 12.36 5.75 18.53
C GLU A 226 12.72 4.28 18.30
N LEU A 227 12.43 3.75 17.14
CA LEU A 227 12.82 2.39 16.75
C LEU A 227 14.33 2.25 16.47
N LYS A 228 15.09 3.34 16.52
CA LYS A 228 16.54 3.39 16.21
C LYS A 228 16.89 2.79 14.84
N ILE A 229 15.94 2.80 13.92
CA ILE A 229 16.07 2.24 12.57
C ILE A 229 17.10 3.03 11.75
N ASP A 230 17.39 4.28 12.10
CA ASP A 230 18.44 5.08 11.48
C ASP A 230 19.81 4.36 11.44
N LYS A 231 20.06 3.47 12.41
CA LYS A 231 21.26 2.62 12.41
C LYS A 231 21.15 1.43 11.44
N LEU A 232 19.94 0.97 11.13
CA LEU A 232 19.68 -0.11 10.19
C LEU A 232 19.65 0.39 8.74
N VAL A 233 19.21 1.64 8.51
CA VAL A 233 19.18 2.27 7.19
C VAL A 233 20.60 2.58 6.69
N LYS A 234 21.55 2.83 7.58
CA LYS A 234 22.96 3.13 7.24
C LYS A 234 23.82 1.90 6.91
N SER A 235 23.33 0.70 7.12
CA SER A 235 24.00 -0.50 6.64
C SER A 235 23.44 -0.85 5.27
N PRO A 236 24.15 -0.60 4.16
CA PRO A 236 23.72 -1.06 2.86
C PRO A 236 23.88 -2.59 2.84
N HIS A 237 22.92 -3.32 3.32
CA HIS A 237 22.73 -4.66 2.83
C HIS A 237 22.33 -4.50 1.37
N THR A 238 23.35 -4.39 0.55
CA THR A 238 23.32 -4.46 -0.89
C THR A 238 22.71 -5.82 -1.25
N LEU A 239 21.39 -5.90 -1.17
CA LEU A 239 20.69 -6.89 -1.98
C LEU A 239 20.91 -6.41 -3.40
N SER A 240 21.90 -7.04 -4.06
CA SER A 240 22.12 -6.90 -5.48
C SER A 240 20.87 -7.40 -6.19
N PHE A 241 19.85 -6.56 -6.23
CA PHE A 241 18.92 -6.65 -7.32
C PHE A 241 19.73 -6.22 -8.55
N ARG A 242 20.15 -7.18 -9.36
CA ARG A 242 20.42 -6.95 -10.77
C ARG A 242 19.15 -6.33 -11.34
N ALA A 243 18.96 -5.03 -11.13
CA ALA A 243 18.20 -4.21 -12.01
C ALA A 243 18.95 -4.32 -13.34
N LYS A 244 18.47 -5.17 -14.23
CA LYS A 244 18.83 -5.07 -15.62
C LYS A 244 18.58 -3.62 -16.02
N ARG A 245 19.67 -2.86 -16.13
CA ARG A 245 19.74 -1.65 -16.94
C ARG A 245 19.52 -2.10 -18.38
N GLU A 246 18.30 -2.24 -18.76
CA GLU A 246 17.88 -2.42 -20.13
C GLU A 246 16.46 -1.90 -20.20
N ILE A 247 16.28 -0.67 -20.55
CA ILE A 247 15.14 -0.15 -21.30
C ILE A 247 15.38 1.36 -21.52
N PHE A 248 16.48 1.71 -22.19
CA PHE A 248 16.62 2.92 -23.02
C PHE A 248 17.86 2.73 -23.88
N SER A 249 17.78 1.83 -24.85
CA SER A 249 18.66 1.79 -26.02
C SER A 249 17.89 1.09 -27.12
N VAL A 250 17.57 1.89 -28.14
CA VAL A 250 16.93 1.64 -29.44
C VAL A 250 15.40 1.71 -29.39
#